data_0835b722ee1ff567f4f4f8b2483aa2a2
#
_entry.id   0835b722ee1ff567f4f4f8b2483aa2a2
#
_cell.length_a   1.000
_cell.length_b   1.000
_cell.length_c   1.000
_cell.angle_alpha   90.00
_cell.angle_beta   90.00
_cell.angle_gamma   90.00
#
_symmetry.space_group_name_H-M   'P 1'
#
loop_
_entity.id
_entity.type
_entity.pdbx_description
1 polymer ?
#
loop_
_entity_poly.entity_id
_entity_poly.type
_entity_poly.pdbx_seq_one_letter_code
_entity_poly.pdbx_strand_id
1 'polypeptide(L)'
;MKRSRSINHHRCFQILLFFFLSLFAFEVAYAARPNVILCMADDLGWGDTGYNGHQVLKTPNLDAMARAGLQFNRFYAGAAVCSPTRGTCLTGRHASRFGIMTANQGHLRRGEISLAEVLGDKGYRSGHFGKWHLGTLSSDYSGKKGRNPKADYLTPGMVGFDTWFSTEFAVATWDPYDPANAHASSYDSRLLYWENGVNVADGLATGLTGCDSRIIMDKALPFIESAVADEVPFFTVIWFHAPHEPIIGGPQYLAMYPQETTNRQHYFAVVTALDEQIGRLRAKLRELNVAENTMLWFCSDNGPEGNPGAMNRRQGSAGEFRGRKRSLYEGGIRVPGILEWPAQVEAGRQTDYPAVTSDYFPTVMDVVGYDLPRDKRRPYDGLSLMTLIEKGGTQRPRAIAFAGLGMEALSGNQYKLVHNLSEKRQRSDNGKGERTEWELYDLIDDPRETTNLIAKYPDIADEMKQELQRWLKSCQASKQGADYR
;
A
#
# COMPACT_ATOMS: atom_id res chain seq x y z
N MET A 1 24.67 35.22 -76.64
CA MET A 1 24.44 33.91 -76.04
C MET A 1 24.59 34.06 -74.53
N LYS A 2 23.44 34.16 -73.77
CA LYS A 2 23.42 34.20 -72.31
C LYS A 2 22.89 32.84 -71.80
N ARG A 3 23.75 32.05 -71.07
CA ARG A 3 23.33 30.82 -70.42
C ARG A 3 22.82 31.18 -69.02
N SER A 4 21.53 30.93 -68.77
CA SER A 4 20.87 31.00 -67.46
C SER A 4 21.23 29.73 -66.67
N ARG A 5 21.75 29.88 -65.45
CA ARG A 5 21.89 28.78 -64.48
C ARG A 5 20.62 28.71 -63.63
N SER A 6 19.86 27.68 -63.79
CA SER A 6 18.73 27.37 -62.90
C SER A 6 19.29 26.78 -61.63
N ILE A 7 19.04 27.38 -60.50
CA ILE A 7 19.40 26.90 -59.18
C ILE A 7 18.28 25.95 -58.72
N ASN A 8 18.66 24.73 -58.41
CA ASN A 8 17.76 23.63 -58.05
C ASN A 8 17.20 23.81 -56.64
N HIS A 9 16.08 24.50 -56.50
CA HIS A 9 15.37 24.74 -55.20
C HIS A 9 14.81 23.46 -54.56
N HIS A 10 14.72 22.33 -55.28
CA HIS A 10 14.18 21.08 -54.73
C HIS A 10 15.11 20.35 -53.71
N ARG A 11 16.42 20.54 -53.77
CA ARG A 11 17.33 19.89 -52.81
C ARG A 11 17.36 20.57 -51.45
N CYS A 12 17.16 21.88 -51.36
CA CYS A 12 17.12 22.59 -50.07
C CYS A 12 15.83 22.29 -49.27
N PHE A 13 14.70 22.08 -49.97
CA PHE A 13 13.41 21.78 -49.33
C PHE A 13 13.38 20.36 -48.73
N GLN A 14 14.02 19.39 -49.37
CA GLN A 14 14.12 18.03 -48.85
C GLN A 14 15.04 17.91 -47.64
N ILE A 15 16.13 18.70 -47.58
CA ILE A 15 17.05 18.70 -46.42
C ILE A 15 16.43 19.37 -45.20
N LEU A 16 15.66 20.45 -45.39
CA LEU A 16 14.91 21.12 -44.30
C LEU A 16 13.77 20.24 -43.75
N LEU A 17 13.07 19.49 -44.63
CA LEU A 17 11.99 18.60 -44.20
C LEU A 17 12.55 17.38 -43.40
N PHE A 18 13.73 16.85 -43.76
CA PHE A 18 14.40 15.80 -43.01
C PHE A 18 14.92 16.29 -41.65
N PHE A 19 15.40 17.51 -41.54
CA PHE A 19 15.83 18.11 -40.27
C PHE A 19 14.65 18.40 -39.34
N PHE A 20 13.50 18.84 -39.85
CA PHE A 20 12.28 19.03 -39.05
C PHE A 20 11.65 17.70 -38.62
N LEU A 21 11.65 16.66 -39.48
CA LEU A 21 11.16 15.34 -39.11
C LEU A 21 12.09 14.62 -38.09
N SER A 22 13.40 14.86 -38.14
CA SER A 22 14.34 14.30 -37.16
C SER A 22 14.27 15.00 -35.80
N LEU A 23 13.93 16.28 -35.73
CA LEU A 23 13.67 16.98 -34.47
C LEU A 23 12.36 16.50 -33.82
N PHE A 24 11.30 16.23 -34.59
CA PHE A 24 10.05 15.66 -34.06
C PHE A 24 10.18 14.18 -33.67
N ALA A 25 11.05 13.42 -34.32
CA ALA A 25 11.30 12.02 -33.97
C ALA A 25 12.15 11.85 -32.70
N PHE A 26 12.91 12.87 -32.28
CA PHE A 26 13.69 12.82 -31.03
C PHE A 26 12.86 13.22 -29.79
N GLU A 27 11.79 13.99 -29.94
CA GLU A 27 10.88 14.31 -28.80
C GLU A 27 9.93 13.16 -28.42
N VAL A 28 9.67 12.20 -29.33
CA VAL A 28 8.81 11.04 -29.04
C VAL A 28 9.55 9.92 -28.29
N ALA A 29 10.86 9.97 -28.14
CA ALA A 29 11.66 8.86 -27.58
C ALA A 29 11.99 8.98 -26.08
N TYR A 30 11.61 10.04 -25.43
CA TYR A 30 11.70 10.15 -23.97
C TYR A 30 10.29 10.21 -23.39
N ALA A 31 9.56 9.10 -23.43
CA ALA A 31 8.43 8.95 -22.53
C ALA A 31 8.99 9.13 -21.11
N ALA A 32 8.76 10.30 -20.53
CA ALA A 32 9.28 10.62 -19.20
C ALA A 32 8.87 9.49 -18.26
N ARG A 33 9.85 8.91 -17.54
CA ARG A 33 9.58 7.84 -16.58
C ARG A 33 8.54 8.33 -15.58
N PRO A 34 7.47 7.58 -15.32
CA PRO A 34 6.42 8.05 -14.43
C PRO A 34 6.94 8.18 -13.00
N ASN A 35 6.47 9.19 -12.30
CA ASN A 35 6.63 9.23 -10.86
C ASN A 35 5.77 8.13 -10.22
N VAL A 36 6.20 7.62 -9.07
CA VAL A 36 5.48 6.55 -8.35
C VAL A 36 5.20 6.99 -6.93
N ILE A 37 3.93 6.93 -6.52
CA ILE A 37 3.52 7.23 -5.14
C ILE A 37 2.67 6.07 -4.62
N LEU A 38 3.05 5.53 -3.44
CA LEU A 38 2.31 4.50 -2.73
C LEU A 38 1.76 5.08 -1.42
N CYS A 39 0.48 5.45 -1.40
CA CYS A 39 -0.24 5.87 -0.20
C CYS A 39 -0.90 4.67 0.46
N MET A 40 -0.76 4.56 1.79
CA MET A 40 -1.36 3.48 2.58
C MET A 40 -1.92 4.00 3.90
N ALA A 41 -3.19 3.69 4.18
CA ALA A 41 -3.81 3.86 5.48
C ALA A 41 -3.45 2.69 6.42
N ASP A 42 -3.64 2.87 7.72
CA ASP A 42 -3.39 1.87 8.76
C ASP A 42 -4.72 1.46 9.42
N ASP A 43 -5.14 0.22 9.24
CA ASP A 43 -6.42 -0.31 9.75
C ASP A 43 -7.69 0.27 9.09
N LEU A 44 -7.62 0.83 7.89
CA LEU A 44 -8.79 1.32 7.17
C LEU A 44 -9.53 0.14 6.51
N GLY A 45 -10.79 -0.04 6.88
CA GLY A 45 -11.63 -1.08 6.32
C GLY A 45 -12.10 -0.78 4.90
N TRP A 46 -12.45 -1.84 4.14
CA TRP A 46 -13.04 -1.69 2.82
C TRP A 46 -14.29 -0.81 2.84
N GLY A 47 -15.13 -0.97 3.86
CA GLY A 47 -16.37 -0.21 4.04
C GLY A 47 -16.19 1.19 4.64
N ASP A 48 -14.97 1.70 4.83
CA ASP A 48 -14.70 2.99 5.44
C ASP A 48 -14.49 4.12 4.40
N THR A 49 -14.96 3.94 3.17
CA THR A 49 -14.86 4.96 2.11
C THR A 49 -16.21 5.21 1.45
N GLY A 50 -16.47 6.44 1.02
CA GLY A 50 -17.71 6.82 0.34
C GLY A 50 -17.91 6.07 -0.97
N TYR A 51 -16.85 5.89 -1.77
CA TYR A 51 -16.94 5.16 -3.04
C TYR A 51 -17.24 3.65 -2.88
N ASN A 52 -16.98 3.08 -1.70
CA ASN A 52 -17.41 1.73 -1.34
C ASN A 52 -18.76 1.70 -0.57
N GLY A 53 -19.47 2.84 -0.53
CA GLY A 53 -20.84 2.93 -0.05
C GLY A 53 -21.04 3.34 1.39
N HIS A 54 -20.00 3.88 2.10
CA HIS A 54 -20.21 4.39 3.46
C HIS A 54 -21.15 5.61 3.44
N GLN A 55 -22.25 5.56 4.22
CA GLN A 55 -23.31 6.57 4.13
C GLN A 55 -23.04 7.87 4.90
N VAL A 56 -22.18 7.84 5.91
CA VAL A 56 -21.96 8.97 6.85
C VAL A 56 -20.53 9.50 6.77
N LEU A 57 -19.55 8.62 6.75
CA LEU A 57 -18.14 8.99 6.71
C LEU A 57 -17.81 9.73 5.40
N LYS A 58 -17.14 10.86 5.51
CA LYS A 58 -16.85 11.76 4.39
C LYS A 58 -15.42 11.51 3.88
N THR A 59 -15.32 10.98 2.67
CA THR A 59 -14.05 10.77 1.95
C THR A 59 -14.08 11.34 0.53
N PRO A 60 -14.42 12.65 0.37
CA PRO A 60 -14.64 13.23 -0.96
C PRO A 60 -13.42 13.19 -1.88
N ASN A 61 -12.20 13.21 -1.33
CA ASN A 61 -10.96 13.19 -2.11
C ASN A 61 -10.60 11.78 -2.59
N LEU A 62 -10.79 10.76 -1.76
CA LEU A 62 -10.68 9.35 -2.18
C LEU A 62 -11.78 8.99 -3.19
N ASP A 63 -13.00 9.48 -2.99
CA ASP A 63 -14.10 9.30 -3.94
C ASP A 63 -13.79 9.97 -5.28
N ALA A 64 -13.18 11.16 -5.26
CA ALA A 64 -12.72 11.85 -6.47
C ALA A 64 -11.54 11.15 -7.13
N MET A 65 -10.63 10.54 -6.35
CA MET A 65 -9.52 9.72 -6.86
C MET A 65 -10.05 8.45 -7.54
N ALA A 66 -11.02 7.75 -6.94
CA ALA A 66 -11.66 6.58 -7.52
C ALA A 66 -12.36 6.91 -8.86
N ARG A 67 -13.05 8.07 -8.93
CA ARG A 67 -13.66 8.55 -10.17
C ARG A 67 -12.65 8.99 -11.23
N ALA A 68 -11.45 9.39 -10.86
CA ALA A 68 -10.42 9.86 -11.80
C ALA A 68 -9.49 8.73 -12.28
N GLY A 69 -9.59 7.54 -11.73
CA GLY A 69 -8.69 6.44 -12.01
C GLY A 69 -9.38 5.08 -12.13
N LEU A 70 -8.66 4.03 -11.71
CA LEU A 70 -9.09 2.64 -11.65
C LEU A 70 -9.42 2.27 -10.20
N GLN A 71 -10.68 1.99 -9.93
CA GLN A 71 -11.15 1.42 -8.68
C GLN A 71 -11.06 -0.11 -8.73
N PHE A 72 -10.41 -0.69 -7.75
CA PHE A 72 -10.38 -2.15 -7.56
C PHE A 72 -11.47 -2.57 -6.58
N ASN A 73 -12.44 -3.32 -7.04
CA ASN A 73 -13.46 -3.91 -6.17
C ASN A 73 -12.87 -5.04 -5.31
N ARG A 74 -11.80 -5.71 -5.78
CA ARG A 74 -11.09 -6.81 -5.12
C ARG A 74 -9.60 -6.51 -4.96
N PHE A 75 -9.25 -5.54 -4.12
CA PHE A 75 -7.87 -5.25 -3.76
C PHE A 75 -7.53 -5.85 -2.39
N TYR A 76 -6.40 -6.53 -2.30
CA TYR A 76 -5.99 -7.23 -1.09
C TYR A 76 -4.71 -6.63 -0.49
N ALA A 77 -4.72 -6.47 0.84
CA ALA A 77 -3.50 -6.34 1.61
C ALA A 77 -2.74 -7.68 1.57
N GLY A 78 -1.42 -7.65 1.46
CA GLY A 78 -0.60 -8.88 1.38
C GLY A 78 -0.61 -9.74 2.64
N ALA A 79 -1.16 -9.23 3.74
CA ALA A 79 -1.42 -9.96 4.98
C ALA A 79 -2.53 -9.27 5.79
N ALA A 80 -3.12 -9.96 6.76
CA ALA A 80 -4.15 -9.40 7.62
C ALA A 80 -3.59 -8.60 8.80
N VAL A 81 -2.37 -8.03 8.69
CA VAL A 81 -1.69 -7.26 9.73
C VAL A 81 -0.57 -6.40 9.15
N CYS A 82 -0.27 -5.26 9.80
CA CYS A 82 0.53 -4.14 9.30
C CYS A 82 1.93 -4.49 8.76
N SER A 83 2.88 -4.93 9.63
CA SER A 83 4.29 -5.13 9.24
C SER A 83 4.46 -6.11 8.08
N PRO A 84 3.79 -7.29 8.06
CA PRO A 84 3.84 -8.19 6.92
C PRO A 84 3.42 -7.55 5.60
N THR A 85 2.29 -6.83 5.56
CA THR A 85 1.81 -6.15 4.35
C THR A 85 2.78 -5.08 3.86
N ARG A 86 3.36 -4.28 4.78
CA ARG A 86 4.31 -3.22 4.42
C ARG A 86 5.57 -3.79 3.77
N GLY A 87 6.10 -4.90 4.28
CA GLY A 87 7.21 -5.61 3.64
C GLY A 87 6.82 -6.20 2.29
N THR A 88 5.63 -6.79 2.17
CA THR A 88 5.09 -7.32 0.92
C THR A 88 4.96 -6.23 -0.16
N CYS A 89 4.50 -5.03 0.22
CA CYS A 89 4.37 -3.87 -0.64
C CYS A 89 5.71 -3.45 -1.27
N LEU A 90 6.79 -3.41 -0.46
CA LEU A 90 8.10 -2.96 -0.93
C LEU A 90 8.87 -4.01 -1.72
N THR A 91 8.60 -5.31 -1.51
CA THR A 91 9.44 -6.40 -2.03
C THR A 91 8.76 -7.25 -3.11
N GLY A 92 7.44 -7.14 -3.28
CA GLY A 92 6.65 -8.03 -4.14
C GLY A 92 6.58 -9.48 -3.65
N ARG A 93 7.01 -9.74 -2.40
CA ARG A 93 7.13 -11.07 -1.80
C ARG A 93 6.27 -11.15 -0.54
N HIS A 94 5.68 -12.30 -0.31
CA HIS A 94 4.89 -12.52 0.89
C HIS A 94 5.79 -12.62 2.15
N ALA A 95 5.27 -12.14 3.27
CA ALA A 95 5.97 -12.10 4.55
C ALA A 95 6.52 -13.46 5.01
N SER A 96 5.88 -14.57 4.63
CA SER A 96 6.36 -15.93 4.90
C SER A 96 7.74 -16.22 4.31
N ARG A 97 8.19 -15.47 3.28
CA ARG A 97 9.51 -15.64 2.65
C ARG A 97 10.62 -14.96 3.43
N PHE A 98 10.35 -13.76 3.98
CA PHE A 98 11.34 -12.97 4.69
C PHE A 98 11.17 -12.95 6.23
N GLY A 99 10.09 -13.56 6.75
CA GLY A 99 9.97 -13.93 8.17
C GLY A 99 9.27 -12.96 9.10
N ILE A 100 8.74 -11.80 8.63
CA ILE A 100 7.89 -10.92 9.46
C ILE A 100 6.44 -11.40 9.38
N MET A 101 6.01 -12.23 10.33
CA MET A 101 4.66 -12.82 10.32
C MET A 101 3.64 -12.05 11.16
N THR A 102 4.09 -11.14 12.01
CA THR A 102 3.25 -10.36 12.94
C THR A 102 3.74 -8.93 13.04
N ALA A 103 2.88 -8.03 13.52
CA ALA A 103 3.27 -6.67 13.87
C ALA A 103 4.23 -6.66 15.07
N ASN A 104 5.12 -5.68 15.11
CA ASN A 104 6.02 -5.41 16.24
C ASN A 104 7.03 -6.54 16.59
N GLN A 105 7.37 -7.41 15.65
CA GLN A 105 8.37 -8.45 15.84
C GLN A 105 9.30 -8.53 14.63
N GLY A 106 10.60 -8.64 14.90
CA GLY A 106 11.63 -8.76 13.87
C GLY A 106 11.75 -7.52 12.97
N HIS A 107 12.44 -7.71 11.87
CA HIS A 107 12.66 -6.68 10.84
C HIS A 107 12.53 -7.30 9.45
N LEU A 108 12.36 -6.47 8.42
CA LEU A 108 12.47 -6.91 7.03
C LEU A 108 13.86 -7.52 6.83
N ARG A 109 13.91 -8.74 6.31
CA ARG A 109 15.17 -9.46 6.17
C ARG A 109 16.18 -8.66 5.38
N ARG A 110 17.37 -8.46 5.92
CA ARG A 110 18.49 -7.86 5.19
C ARG A 110 18.80 -8.69 3.95
N GLY A 111 18.99 -8.03 2.83
CA GLY A 111 19.16 -8.69 1.54
C GLY A 111 17.83 -8.93 0.78
N GLU A 112 16.66 -8.57 1.32
CA GLU A 112 15.49 -8.33 0.47
C GLU A 112 15.77 -7.12 -0.42
N ILE A 113 15.26 -7.18 -1.64
CA ILE A 113 15.37 -6.08 -2.61
C ILE A 113 14.09 -5.27 -2.53
N SER A 114 14.21 -4.00 -2.25
CA SER A 114 13.10 -3.07 -2.15
C SER A 114 12.83 -2.32 -3.45
N LEU A 115 11.62 -1.78 -3.60
CA LEU A 115 11.31 -0.84 -4.69
C LEU A 115 12.22 0.40 -4.68
N ALA A 116 12.64 0.87 -3.50
CA ALA A 116 13.52 2.04 -3.41
C ALA A 116 14.90 1.75 -4.02
N GLU A 117 15.47 0.56 -3.77
CA GLU A 117 16.75 0.14 -4.39
C GLU A 117 16.60 0.00 -5.91
N VAL A 118 15.55 -0.68 -6.39
CA VAL A 118 15.29 -0.85 -7.84
C VAL A 118 15.13 0.49 -8.55
N LEU A 119 14.38 1.41 -7.95
CA LEU A 119 14.13 2.73 -8.53
C LEU A 119 15.36 3.64 -8.41
N GLY A 120 16.16 3.51 -7.34
CA GLY A 120 17.46 4.17 -7.20
C GLY A 120 18.41 3.78 -8.33
N ASP A 121 18.50 2.49 -8.70
CA ASP A 121 19.28 2.00 -9.85
C ASP A 121 18.80 2.61 -11.19
N LYS A 122 17.56 3.09 -11.23
CA LYS A 122 16.98 3.80 -12.39
C LYS A 122 17.08 5.33 -12.29
N GLY A 123 17.74 5.86 -11.27
CA GLY A 123 17.92 7.29 -11.08
C GLY A 123 16.71 8.03 -10.54
N TYR A 124 15.83 7.33 -9.82
CA TYR A 124 14.77 7.98 -9.06
C TYR A 124 15.30 8.52 -7.73
N ARG A 125 14.75 9.62 -7.29
CA ARG A 125 14.88 10.08 -5.91
C ARG A 125 13.76 9.44 -5.08
N SER A 126 14.09 8.85 -3.94
CA SER A 126 13.14 8.09 -3.13
C SER A 126 12.92 8.67 -1.74
N GLY A 127 11.65 8.70 -1.28
CA GLY A 127 11.27 9.20 0.03
C GLY A 127 10.26 8.31 0.75
N HIS A 128 10.45 8.13 2.07
CA HIS A 128 9.51 7.40 2.94
C HIS A 128 8.99 8.31 4.05
N PHE A 129 7.66 8.44 4.17
CA PHE A 129 7.00 9.33 5.12
C PHE A 129 5.92 8.58 5.92
N GLY A 130 6.01 8.62 7.26
CA GLY A 130 5.06 8.01 8.18
C GLY A 130 5.52 6.69 8.78
N LYS A 131 4.61 5.75 8.99
CA LYS A 131 4.86 4.49 9.72
C LYS A 131 5.76 3.53 8.96
N TRP A 132 6.97 3.29 9.49
CA TRP A 132 7.90 2.32 8.92
C TRP A 132 7.50 0.86 9.22
N HIS A 133 7.50 0.49 10.46
CA HIS A 133 7.05 -0.80 11.01
C HIS A 133 7.79 -2.06 10.48
N LEU A 134 8.92 -1.90 9.79
CA LEU A 134 9.73 -2.99 9.22
C LEU A 134 11.08 -3.20 9.91
N GLY A 135 11.29 -2.56 11.03
CA GLY A 135 12.48 -2.63 11.87
C GLY A 135 12.44 -1.52 12.91
N THR A 136 13.45 -1.44 13.77
CA THR A 136 13.64 -0.32 14.69
C THR A 136 14.36 0.82 13.98
N LEU A 137 14.05 2.06 14.36
CA LEU A 137 14.69 3.27 13.83
C LEU A 137 15.92 3.69 14.64
N SER A 138 16.13 3.05 15.79
CA SER A 138 17.31 3.20 16.65
C SER A 138 17.92 1.85 16.96
N SER A 139 19.25 1.80 17.07
CA SER A 139 20.00 0.63 17.57
C SER A 139 19.99 0.51 19.09
N ASP A 140 19.56 1.54 19.80
CA ASP A 140 19.72 1.65 21.25
C ASP A 140 18.43 1.37 22.02
N TYR A 141 17.28 1.63 21.40
CA TYR A 141 15.98 1.41 22.02
C TYR A 141 14.83 1.14 21.01
N SER A 142 13.80 0.46 21.48
CA SER A 142 12.54 0.25 20.80
C SER A 142 11.39 0.33 21.79
N GLY A 143 10.25 0.88 21.36
CA GLY A 143 9.05 0.95 22.18
C GLY A 143 8.25 -0.35 22.26
N LYS A 144 8.68 -1.41 21.62
CA LYS A 144 7.92 -2.66 21.54
C LYS A 144 8.72 -3.83 22.11
N LYS A 145 8.15 -4.53 23.08
CA LYS A 145 8.76 -5.71 23.73
C LYS A 145 9.14 -6.83 22.75
N GLY A 146 8.52 -6.89 21.58
CA GLY A 146 8.77 -7.92 20.56
C GLY A 146 9.99 -7.67 19.68
N ARG A 147 10.63 -6.49 19.79
CA ARG A 147 11.81 -6.12 19.01
C ARG A 147 13.03 -5.93 19.90
N ASN A 148 14.16 -6.43 19.43
CA ASN A 148 15.47 -6.12 19.97
C ASN A 148 16.05 -4.95 19.16
N PRO A 149 16.28 -3.76 19.77
CA PRO A 149 16.71 -2.57 19.02
C PRO A 149 17.93 -2.86 18.16
N LYS A 150 18.96 -3.50 18.71
CA LYS A 150 20.22 -3.78 18.01
C LYS A 150 20.07 -4.85 16.92
N ALA A 151 19.33 -5.93 17.19
CA ALA A 151 19.14 -7.01 16.23
C ALA A 151 18.17 -6.64 15.11
N ASP A 152 17.13 -5.89 15.44
CA ASP A 152 16.05 -5.51 14.53
C ASP A 152 16.22 -4.10 13.92
N TYR A 153 17.43 -3.49 14.08
CA TYR A 153 17.73 -2.18 13.51
C TYR A 153 17.71 -2.22 12.00
N LEU A 154 16.70 -1.58 11.43
CA LEU A 154 16.54 -1.44 9.98
C LEU A 154 15.70 -0.20 9.67
N THR A 155 16.35 0.85 9.17
CA THR A 155 15.72 2.11 8.79
C THR A 155 15.30 2.10 7.32
N PRO A 156 14.43 3.04 6.87
CA PRO A 156 14.14 3.22 5.45
C PRO A 156 15.39 3.47 4.60
N GLY A 157 16.36 4.25 5.10
CA GLY A 157 17.62 4.50 4.40
C GLY A 157 18.45 3.23 4.16
N MET A 158 18.37 2.24 5.04
CA MET A 158 19.09 0.96 4.90
C MET A 158 18.48 0.03 3.83
N VAL A 159 17.33 0.37 3.29
CA VAL A 159 16.65 -0.33 2.20
C VAL A 159 16.44 0.57 0.98
N GLY A 160 17.29 1.58 0.81
CA GLY A 160 17.41 2.35 -0.41
C GLY A 160 16.65 3.68 -0.48
N PHE A 161 15.93 4.11 0.58
CA PHE A 161 15.31 5.44 0.58
C PHE A 161 16.34 6.55 0.84
N ASP A 162 16.36 7.56 -0.04
CA ASP A 162 17.29 8.71 0.06
C ASP A 162 16.92 9.66 1.21
N THR A 163 15.62 9.83 1.43
CA THR A 163 15.07 10.72 2.46
C THR A 163 13.94 10.02 3.20
N TRP A 164 13.86 10.23 4.51
CA TRP A 164 12.75 9.67 5.27
C TRP A 164 12.42 10.47 6.53
N PHE A 165 11.12 10.54 6.81
CA PHE A 165 10.55 11.06 8.04
C PHE A 165 9.55 10.03 8.57
N SER A 166 9.94 9.26 9.58
CA SER A 166 9.25 8.01 9.89
C SER A 166 9.14 7.74 11.39
N THR A 167 8.15 6.92 11.74
CA THR A 167 7.99 6.34 13.07
C THR A 167 8.21 4.83 13.02
N GLU A 168 8.63 4.24 14.13
CA GLU A 168 8.77 2.78 14.22
C GLU A 168 7.40 2.08 14.16
N PHE A 169 6.37 2.64 14.79
CA PHE A 169 5.00 2.12 14.86
C PHE A 169 3.98 3.28 14.89
N ALA A 170 2.69 2.99 15.09
CA ALA A 170 1.66 4.02 15.10
C ALA A 170 1.80 4.99 16.29
N VAL A 171 1.51 6.24 16.04
CA VAL A 171 1.45 7.33 17.03
C VAL A 171 0.01 7.87 17.11
N ALA A 172 -0.26 8.79 18.05
CA ALA A 172 -1.57 9.42 18.15
C ALA A 172 -1.91 10.20 16.88
N THR A 173 -3.15 10.07 16.41
CA THR A 173 -3.60 10.68 15.14
C THR A 173 -3.85 12.19 15.23
N TRP A 174 -3.75 12.75 16.43
CA TRP A 174 -3.80 14.19 16.72
C TRP A 174 -2.86 14.55 17.84
N ASP A 175 -2.08 15.62 17.68
CA ASP A 175 -1.05 16.07 18.63
C ASP A 175 -0.19 14.90 19.15
N PRO A 176 0.57 14.22 18.28
CA PRO A 176 1.30 13.00 18.65
C PRO A 176 2.34 13.22 19.75
N TYR A 177 2.81 14.45 19.92
CA TYR A 177 3.77 14.84 20.96
C TYR A 177 3.12 15.26 22.29
N ASP A 178 1.78 15.35 22.36
CA ASP A 178 1.09 15.58 23.64
C ASP A 178 1.03 14.26 24.43
N PRO A 179 1.65 14.19 25.63
CA PRO A 179 1.59 12.99 26.46
C PRO A 179 0.17 12.54 26.83
N ALA A 180 -0.78 13.46 26.86
CA ALA A 180 -2.19 13.13 27.13
C ALA A 180 -2.84 12.30 26.02
N ASN A 181 -2.31 12.36 24.81
CA ASN A 181 -2.79 11.65 23.64
C ASN A 181 -2.11 10.28 23.43
N ALA A 182 -1.02 10.04 24.13
CA ALA A 182 -0.36 8.74 24.12
C ALA A 182 -1.13 7.70 24.94
N HIS A 183 -0.92 6.42 24.66
CA HIS A 183 -1.30 5.42 25.65
C HIS A 183 -0.54 5.70 26.95
N ALA A 184 -1.23 5.95 28.04
CA ALA A 184 -0.72 6.44 29.31
C ALA A 184 0.46 5.64 29.94
N SER A 185 0.79 4.48 29.41
CA SER A 185 1.89 3.62 29.88
C SER A 185 3.14 3.61 28.99
N SER A 186 3.19 4.36 27.87
CA SER A 186 4.22 4.20 26.84
C SER A 186 4.61 5.47 26.07
N TYR A 187 4.32 6.68 26.61
CA TYR A 187 4.83 7.89 25.98
C TYR A 187 6.33 8.00 26.18
N ASP A 188 7.04 7.98 25.08
CA ASP A 188 8.47 8.31 24.99
C ASP A 188 8.68 9.03 23.65
N SER A 189 9.05 10.30 23.69
CA SER A 189 9.27 11.11 22.47
C SER A 189 10.32 10.52 21.53
N ARG A 190 11.25 9.69 22.07
CA ARG A 190 12.23 8.96 21.28
C ARG A 190 11.60 7.89 20.36
N LEU A 191 10.35 7.53 20.58
CA LEU A 191 9.61 6.53 19.82
C LEU A 191 8.68 7.15 18.77
N LEU A 192 8.66 8.48 18.68
CA LEU A 192 7.87 9.22 17.71
C LEU A 192 8.63 9.36 16.38
N TYR A 193 8.71 10.55 15.83
CA TYR A 193 9.31 10.75 14.52
C TYR A 193 10.84 10.78 14.51
N TRP A 194 11.40 10.20 13.48
CA TRP A 194 12.81 10.26 13.10
C TRP A 194 12.93 10.82 11.69
N GLU A 195 13.88 11.71 11.47
CA GLU A 195 14.19 12.30 10.17
C GLU A 195 15.63 11.95 9.81
N ASN A 196 15.82 11.11 8.77
CA ASN A 196 17.15 10.69 8.27
C ASN A 196 18.13 10.23 9.36
N GLY A 197 17.65 9.45 10.33
CA GLY A 197 18.46 8.91 11.43
C GLY A 197 18.58 9.84 12.64
N VAL A 198 17.99 11.04 12.61
CA VAL A 198 17.95 11.96 13.74
C VAL A 198 16.57 11.90 14.40
N ASN A 199 16.54 11.70 15.72
CA ASN A 199 15.29 11.72 16.46
C ASN A 199 14.74 13.15 16.58
N VAL A 200 13.46 13.32 16.25
CA VAL A 200 12.74 14.59 16.41
C VAL A 200 12.11 14.63 17.82
N ALA A 201 12.95 14.70 18.84
CA ALA A 201 12.53 14.57 20.24
C ALA A 201 11.64 15.72 20.75
N ASP A 202 11.76 16.90 20.16
CA ASP A 202 10.99 18.09 20.54
C ASP A 202 10.06 18.54 19.41
N GLY A 203 9.09 17.69 19.10
CA GLY A 203 8.11 17.99 18.07
C GLY A 203 7.21 19.17 18.36
N LEU A 204 6.97 19.50 19.65
CA LEU A 204 6.19 20.68 20.05
C LEU A 204 6.95 21.96 19.70
N ALA A 205 8.24 22.05 20.02
CA ALA A 205 9.07 23.20 19.66
C ALA A 205 9.29 23.33 18.14
N THR A 206 9.22 22.22 17.39
CA THR A 206 9.32 22.18 15.92
C THR A 206 7.99 22.35 15.20
N GLY A 207 6.88 22.56 15.92
CA GLY A 207 5.55 22.78 15.35
C GLY A 207 4.85 21.53 14.81
N LEU A 208 5.29 20.33 15.17
CA LEU A 208 4.64 19.06 14.82
C LEU A 208 3.41 18.80 15.70
N THR A 209 2.41 19.65 15.55
CA THR A 209 1.14 19.62 16.32
C THR A 209 -0.05 19.39 15.41
N GLY A 210 -1.19 19.04 15.96
CA GLY A 210 -2.44 18.81 15.24
C GLY A 210 -2.46 17.46 14.55
N CYS A 211 -3.05 17.43 13.35
CA CYS A 211 -3.30 16.19 12.60
C CYS A 211 -2.00 15.50 12.18
N ASP A 212 -1.82 14.26 12.62
CA ASP A 212 -0.66 13.43 12.27
C ASP A 212 -0.55 13.19 10.75
N SER A 213 -1.67 12.91 10.07
CA SER A 213 -1.67 12.74 8.61
C SER A 213 -1.20 14.02 7.89
N ARG A 214 -1.50 15.21 8.44
CA ARG A 214 -0.99 16.49 7.93
C ARG A 214 0.51 16.61 8.18
N ILE A 215 1.01 16.26 9.36
CA ILE A 215 2.44 16.27 9.69
C ILE A 215 3.23 15.44 8.68
N ILE A 216 2.76 14.23 8.37
CA ILE A 216 3.37 13.35 7.37
C ILE A 216 3.37 14.03 5.98
N MET A 217 2.24 14.61 5.58
CA MET A 217 2.10 15.24 4.27
C MET A 217 2.95 16.52 4.14
N ASP A 218 3.06 17.30 5.22
CA ASP A 218 3.90 18.51 5.27
C ASP A 218 5.40 18.19 5.09
N LYS A 219 5.82 16.94 5.31
CA LYS A 219 7.17 16.44 5.02
C LYS A 219 7.28 15.83 3.62
N ALA A 220 6.22 15.18 3.13
CA ALA A 220 6.22 14.53 1.82
C ALA A 220 6.13 15.52 0.65
N LEU A 221 5.31 16.58 0.78
CA LEU A 221 5.12 17.54 -0.32
C LEU A 221 6.39 18.31 -0.69
N PRO A 222 7.18 18.87 0.25
CA PRO A 222 8.45 19.54 -0.09
C PRO A 222 9.47 18.62 -0.75
N PHE A 223 9.50 17.32 -0.39
CA PHE A 223 10.33 16.32 -1.06
C PHE A 223 9.92 16.17 -2.53
N ILE A 224 8.62 16.07 -2.82
CA ILE A 224 8.08 15.98 -4.19
C ILE A 224 8.40 17.25 -4.97
N GLU A 225 8.19 18.43 -4.36
CA GLU A 225 8.49 19.74 -4.97
C GLU A 225 9.98 19.84 -5.36
N SER A 226 10.88 19.43 -4.46
CA SER A 226 12.33 19.43 -4.73
C SER A 226 12.69 18.47 -5.86
N ALA A 227 12.12 17.26 -5.89
CA ALA A 227 12.40 16.30 -6.95
C ALA A 227 11.94 16.83 -8.33
N VAL A 228 10.77 17.46 -8.39
CA VAL A 228 10.26 18.08 -9.62
C VAL A 228 11.10 19.28 -10.04
N ALA A 229 11.51 20.14 -9.10
CA ALA A 229 12.37 21.30 -9.39
C ALA A 229 13.75 20.89 -9.93
N ASP A 230 14.26 19.74 -9.49
CA ASP A 230 15.53 19.17 -9.96
C ASP A 230 15.36 18.29 -11.22
N GLU A 231 14.15 18.18 -11.76
CA GLU A 231 13.79 17.35 -12.93
C GLU A 231 14.16 15.86 -12.76
N VAL A 232 14.09 15.34 -11.51
CA VAL A 232 14.38 13.94 -11.19
C VAL A 232 13.06 13.19 -10.94
N PRO A 233 12.82 12.03 -11.58
CA PRO A 233 11.65 11.23 -11.28
C PRO A 233 11.70 10.77 -9.82
N PHE A 234 10.56 10.69 -9.15
CA PHE A 234 10.52 10.37 -7.73
C PHE A 234 9.68 9.12 -7.42
N PHE A 235 10.09 8.45 -6.36
CA PHE A 235 9.37 7.39 -5.70
C PHE A 235 9.04 7.82 -4.26
N THR A 236 7.78 7.91 -3.93
CA THR A 236 7.34 8.37 -2.60
C THR A 236 6.42 7.35 -1.96
N VAL A 237 6.78 6.92 -0.76
CA VAL A 237 5.94 6.09 0.11
C VAL A 237 5.37 6.97 1.22
N ILE A 238 4.04 7.05 1.30
CA ILE A 238 3.30 7.84 2.29
C ILE A 238 2.39 6.90 3.08
N TRP A 239 2.87 6.44 4.24
CA TRP A 239 2.16 5.50 5.08
C TRP A 239 1.63 6.17 6.33
N PHE A 240 0.33 6.48 6.30
CA PHE A 240 -0.36 7.15 7.39
C PHE A 240 -0.50 6.23 8.62
N HIS A 241 -0.71 6.84 9.80
CA HIS A 241 -1.11 6.11 11.01
C HIS A 241 -2.63 6.00 11.14
N ALA A 242 -3.37 6.93 10.54
CA ALA A 242 -4.82 6.93 10.55
C ALA A 242 -5.41 5.76 9.74
N PRO A 243 -6.47 5.12 10.23
CA PRO A 243 -7.16 5.30 11.52
C PRO A 243 -6.72 4.35 12.65
N HIS A 244 -5.45 3.93 12.73
CA HIS A 244 -4.92 3.09 13.81
C HIS A 244 -4.90 3.85 15.16
N GLU A 245 -5.02 3.12 16.28
CA GLU A 245 -4.91 3.70 17.62
C GLU A 245 -3.51 4.28 17.95
N PRO A 246 -3.47 5.36 18.77
CA PRO A 246 -4.55 6.10 19.44
C PRO A 246 -5.35 6.98 18.48
N ILE A 247 -6.68 6.75 18.43
CA ILE A 247 -7.60 7.46 17.51
C ILE A 247 -8.09 8.74 18.19
N ILE A 248 -7.63 9.89 17.73
CA ILE A 248 -7.98 11.20 18.25
C ILE A 248 -8.31 12.12 17.09
N GLY A 249 -9.58 12.53 16.99
CA GLY A 249 -10.03 13.48 15.97
C GLY A 249 -9.77 14.92 16.40
N GLY A 250 -9.28 15.73 15.46
CA GLY A 250 -9.15 17.17 15.67
C GLY A 250 -10.50 17.89 15.72
N PRO A 251 -10.59 19.03 16.45
CA PRO A 251 -11.86 19.74 16.69
C PRO A 251 -12.66 20.05 15.43
N GLN A 252 -12.00 20.50 14.35
CA GLN A 252 -12.65 20.84 13.08
C GLN A 252 -13.27 19.62 12.39
N TYR A 253 -12.66 18.45 12.49
CA TYR A 253 -13.18 17.22 11.90
C TYR A 253 -14.26 16.59 12.77
N LEU A 254 -14.14 16.67 14.11
CA LEU A 254 -15.21 16.25 15.04
C LEU A 254 -16.50 17.00 14.78
N ALA A 255 -16.41 18.32 14.54
CA ALA A 255 -17.56 19.18 14.25
C ALA A 255 -18.31 18.78 12.95
N MET A 256 -17.70 17.98 12.07
CA MET A 256 -18.35 17.50 10.85
C MET A 256 -19.35 16.35 11.11
N TYR A 257 -19.38 15.78 12.31
CA TYR A 257 -20.16 14.60 12.68
C TYR A 257 -20.98 14.77 13.98
N PRO A 258 -21.75 15.87 14.13
CA PRO A 258 -22.38 16.22 15.41
C PRO A 258 -23.48 15.25 15.86
N GLN A 259 -23.98 14.41 14.95
CA GLN A 259 -25.05 13.43 15.24
C GLN A 259 -24.49 12.05 15.64
N GLU A 260 -23.18 11.87 15.56
CA GLU A 260 -22.55 10.58 15.85
C GLU A 260 -22.15 10.47 17.33
N THR A 261 -22.00 9.24 17.83
CA THR A 261 -21.42 9.00 19.15
C THR A 261 -19.98 9.47 19.21
N THR A 262 -19.48 9.87 20.38
CA THR A 262 -18.09 10.34 20.54
C THR A 262 -17.07 9.39 19.94
N ASN A 263 -17.24 8.08 20.10
CA ASN A 263 -16.32 7.08 19.52
C ASN A 263 -16.32 7.10 17.99
N ARG A 264 -17.50 7.21 17.37
CA ARG A 264 -17.63 7.31 15.91
C ARG A 264 -17.16 8.66 15.40
N GLN A 265 -17.44 9.76 16.12
CA GLN A 265 -16.91 11.08 15.76
C GLN A 265 -15.39 11.07 15.63
N HIS A 266 -14.68 10.50 16.62
CA HIS A 266 -13.22 10.41 16.58
C HIS A 266 -12.73 9.56 15.40
N TYR A 267 -13.34 8.41 15.16
CA TYR A 267 -12.96 7.56 14.05
C TYR A 267 -13.19 8.22 12.69
N PHE A 268 -14.37 8.80 12.49
CA PHE A 268 -14.72 9.48 11.23
C PHE A 268 -13.85 10.72 11.01
N ALA A 269 -13.58 11.47 12.07
CA ALA A 269 -12.73 12.65 12.04
C ALA A 269 -11.31 12.31 11.52
N VAL A 270 -10.70 11.22 11.99
CA VAL A 270 -9.33 10.88 11.58
C VAL A 270 -9.27 10.35 10.14
N VAL A 271 -10.31 9.62 9.68
CA VAL A 271 -10.39 9.18 8.29
C VAL A 271 -10.61 10.37 7.34
N THR A 272 -11.48 11.32 7.73
CA THR A 272 -11.68 12.54 6.93
C THR A 272 -10.43 13.41 6.90
N ALA A 273 -9.67 13.48 7.99
CA ALA A 273 -8.39 14.19 8.03
C ALA A 273 -7.33 13.53 7.11
N LEU A 274 -7.30 12.21 7.02
CA LEU A 274 -6.46 11.50 6.06
C LEU A 274 -6.91 11.78 4.62
N ASP A 275 -8.21 11.70 4.35
CA ASP A 275 -8.80 11.99 3.04
C ASP A 275 -8.43 13.39 2.53
N GLU A 276 -8.43 14.38 3.42
CA GLU A 276 -7.97 15.75 3.09
C GLU A 276 -6.52 15.75 2.62
N GLN A 277 -5.64 14.93 3.19
CA GLN A 277 -4.25 14.88 2.77
C GLN A 277 -4.08 14.25 1.38
N ILE A 278 -4.90 13.28 1.03
CA ILE A 278 -4.97 12.77 -0.35
C ILE A 278 -5.41 13.89 -1.31
N GLY A 279 -6.36 14.72 -0.91
CA GLY A 279 -6.77 15.90 -1.67
C GLY A 279 -5.62 16.89 -1.88
N ARG A 280 -4.85 17.20 -0.83
CA ARG A 280 -3.67 18.07 -0.88
C ARG A 280 -2.60 17.51 -1.82
N LEU A 281 -2.29 16.22 -1.73
CA LEU A 281 -1.33 15.56 -2.61
C LEU A 281 -1.76 15.68 -4.07
N ARG A 282 -3.00 15.30 -4.39
CA ARG A 282 -3.54 15.38 -5.75
C ARG A 282 -3.54 16.82 -6.31
N ALA A 283 -3.85 17.81 -5.47
CA ALA A 283 -3.79 19.22 -5.84
C ALA A 283 -2.33 19.65 -6.15
N LYS A 284 -1.38 19.26 -5.31
CA LYS A 284 0.04 19.58 -5.49
C LYS A 284 0.61 18.95 -6.77
N LEU A 285 0.29 17.69 -7.07
CA LEU A 285 0.74 17.04 -8.31
C LEU A 285 0.22 17.77 -9.57
N ARG A 286 -1.01 18.28 -9.52
CA ARG A 286 -1.58 19.13 -10.61
C ARG A 286 -0.89 20.48 -10.68
N GLU A 287 -0.66 21.15 -9.56
CA GLU A 287 0.06 22.43 -9.48
C GLU A 287 1.47 22.32 -10.10
N LEU A 288 2.17 21.22 -9.83
CA LEU A 288 3.50 20.93 -10.36
C LEU A 288 3.48 20.40 -11.80
N ASN A 289 2.32 20.23 -12.42
CA ASN A 289 2.14 19.68 -13.77
C ASN A 289 2.72 18.27 -13.98
N VAL A 290 2.76 17.44 -12.91
CA VAL A 290 3.26 16.05 -12.97
C VAL A 290 2.17 15.00 -12.76
N ALA A 291 0.92 15.41 -12.47
CA ALA A 291 -0.18 14.49 -12.18
C ALA A 291 -0.43 13.50 -13.33
N GLU A 292 -0.34 13.95 -14.58
CA GLU A 292 -0.57 13.13 -15.78
C GLU A 292 0.37 11.91 -15.80
N ASN A 293 1.64 12.12 -15.52
CA ASN A 293 2.66 11.06 -15.52
C ASN A 293 3.09 10.63 -14.10
N THR A 294 2.13 10.55 -13.18
CA THR A 294 2.33 10.03 -11.82
C THR A 294 1.42 8.85 -11.57
N MET A 295 2.00 7.69 -11.28
CA MET A 295 1.32 6.49 -10.83
C MET A 295 1.02 6.63 -9.33
N LEU A 296 -0.18 7.09 -8.98
CA LEU A 296 -0.62 7.31 -7.61
C LEU A 296 -1.51 6.16 -7.14
N TRP A 297 -1.02 5.36 -6.18
CA TRP A 297 -1.77 4.30 -5.53
C TRP A 297 -2.29 4.71 -4.15
N PHE A 298 -3.46 4.21 -3.80
CA PHE A 298 -4.00 4.25 -2.45
C PHE A 298 -4.53 2.89 -2.03
N CYS A 299 -4.18 2.44 -0.81
CA CYS A 299 -4.75 1.24 -0.19
C CYS A 299 -4.72 1.33 1.34
N SER A 300 -5.10 0.23 2.03
CA SER A 300 -4.85 0.01 3.46
C SER A 300 -3.93 -1.20 3.68
N ASP A 301 -3.27 -1.26 4.83
CA ASP A 301 -2.34 -2.35 5.17
C ASP A 301 -3.03 -3.62 5.67
N ASN A 302 -4.25 -3.56 6.11
CA ASN A 302 -5.14 -4.67 6.47
C ASN A 302 -6.58 -4.18 6.66
N GLY A 303 -7.51 -5.11 6.81
CA GLY A 303 -8.88 -4.79 7.19
C GLY A 303 -8.97 -4.11 8.55
N PRO A 304 -10.15 -3.58 8.95
CA PRO A 304 -10.30 -2.68 10.07
C PRO A 304 -10.08 -3.37 11.42
N GLU A 305 -9.58 -2.63 12.40
CA GLU A 305 -9.60 -3.01 13.81
C GLU A 305 -10.96 -2.63 14.43
N GLY A 306 -11.49 -3.50 15.32
CA GLY A 306 -12.77 -3.26 15.97
C GLY A 306 -14.01 -3.36 15.07
N ASN A 307 -15.15 -2.85 15.51
CA ASN A 307 -16.46 -2.92 14.83
C ASN A 307 -17.21 -1.59 14.94
N PRO A 308 -18.04 -1.22 13.96
CA PRO A 308 -19.03 -0.16 14.13
C PRO A 308 -19.91 -0.43 15.34
N GLY A 309 -20.06 0.57 16.23
CA GLY A 309 -20.80 0.43 17.49
C GLY A 309 -20.00 -0.15 18.66
N ALA A 310 -18.70 -0.46 18.50
CA ALA A 310 -17.82 -0.84 19.61
C ALA A 310 -17.78 0.24 20.72
N MET A 311 -17.56 -0.20 21.96
CA MET A 311 -17.47 0.69 23.15
C MET A 311 -16.16 1.49 23.21
N ASN A 312 -15.39 1.51 22.13
CA ASN A 312 -14.15 2.25 21.98
C ASN A 312 -14.08 2.93 20.61
N ARG A 313 -13.00 3.64 20.31
CA ARG A 313 -12.84 4.39 19.05
C ARG A 313 -12.50 3.53 17.83
N ARG A 314 -12.35 2.22 17.96
CA ARG A 314 -12.13 1.29 16.86
C ARG A 314 -13.45 0.99 16.15
N GLN A 315 -13.90 1.91 15.30
CA GLN A 315 -15.23 1.89 14.66
C GLN A 315 -15.18 1.45 13.19
N GLY A 316 -14.05 0.91 12.71
CA GLY A 316 -13.84 0.57 11.31
C GLY A 316 -14.80 -0.47 10.76
N SER A 317 -15.14 -0.34 9.48
CA SER A 317 -16.11 -1.16 8.75
C SER A 317 -15.47 -2.00 7.66
N ALA A 318 -15.62 -3.30 7.72
CA ALA A 318 -15.28 -4.21 6.61
C ALA A 318 -16.40 -4.27 5.53
N GLY A 319 -17.41 -3.39 5.62
CA GLY A 319 -18.60 -3.51 4.77
C GLY A 319 -19.37 -4.79 5.09
N GLU A 320 -19.73 -5.53 4.06
CA GLU A 320 -20.45 -6.79 4.17
C GLU A 320 -19.53 -8.02 4.41
N PHE A 321 -18.20 -7.83 4.32
CA PHE A 321 -17.26 -8.94 4.33
C PHE A 321 -17.02 -9.53 5.71
N ARG A 322 -16.87 -10.85 5.76
CA ARG A 322 -16.57 -11.62 6.96
C ARG A 322 -15.14 -11.36 7.44
N GLY A 323 -14.95 -11.34 8.74
CA GLY A 323 -13.63 -11.16 9.34
C GLY A 323 -13.19 -9.69 9.44
N ARG A 324 -12.02 -9.48 9.95
CA ARG A 324 -11.41 -8.17 10.24
C ARG A 324 -9.90 -8.36 10.38
N LYS A 325 -9.15 -7.32 10.73
CA LYS A 325 -7.72 -7.41 11.07
C LYS A 325 -7.40 -8.71 11.81
N ARG A 326 -6.33 -9.37 11.45
CA ARG A 326 -5.87 -10.69 11.95
C ARG A 326 -6.71 -11.88 11.45
N SER A 327 -7.54 -11.70 10.43
CA SER A 327 -8.31 -12.77 9.81
C SER A 327 -8.02 -12.84 8.31
N LEU A 328 -7.90 -14.04 7.75
CA LEU A 328 -7.72 -14.22 6.31
C LEU A 328 -9.05 -14.36 5.54
N TYR A 329 -10.22 -14.15 6.19
CA TYR A 329 -11.46 -13.92 5.48
C TYR A 329 -11.44 -12.53 4.80
N GLU A 330 -12.34 -12.33 3.85
CA GLU A 330 -12.36 -11.13 3.02
C GLU A 330 -12.23 -9.83 3.82
N GLY A 331 -13.02 -9.66 4.90
CA GLY A 331 -12.99 -8.44 5.71
C GLY A 331 -11.67 -8.16 6.45
N GLY A 332 -10.76 -9.13 6.51
CA GLY A 332 -9.43 -8.93 7.11
C GLY A 332 -8.33 -8.58 6.12
N ILE A 333 -8.51 -8.93 4.84
CA ILE A 333 -7.51 -8.74 3.79
C ILE A 333 -8.00 -7.93 2.59
N ARG A 334 -9.30 -7.89 2.28
CA ARG A 334 -9.85 -7.02 1.24
C ARG A 334 -9.97 -5.60 1.76
N VAL A 335 -9.32 -4.68 1.09
CA VAL A 335 -9.13 -3.30 1.50
C VAL A 335 -9.48 -2.33 0.36
N PRO A 336 -9.68 -1.03 0.63
CA PRO A 336 -9.77 -0.02 -0.42
C PRO A 336 -8.55 -0.10 -1.35
N GLY A 337 -8.77 0.00 -2.67
CA GLY A 337 -7.70 -0.02 -3.66
C GLY A 337 -8.02 0.89 -4.84
N ILE A 338 -7.16 1.88 -5.12
CA ILE A 338 -7.31 2.84 -6.21
C ILE A 338 -5.95 3.07 -6.88
N LEU A 339 -5.95 3.15 -8.20
CA LEU A 339 -4.86 3.68 -9.01
C LEU A 339 -5.33 4.90 -9.81
N GLU A 340 -4.74 6.06 -9.57
CA GLU A 340 -4.89 7.24 -10.45
C GLU A 340 -3.58 7.43 -11.23
N TRP A 341 -3.66 7.28 -12.56
CA TRP A 341 -2.54 7.47 -13.48
C TRP A 341 -3.08 7.90 -14.84
N PRO A 342 -3.39 9.19 -15.02
CA PRO A 342 -4.14 9.67 -16.19
C PRO A 342 -3.52 9.32 -17.55
N ALA A 343 -2.17 9.27 -17.64
CA ALA A 343 -1.49 8.87 -18.88
C ALA A 343 -1.78 7.42 -19.32
N GLN A 344 -2.24 6.53 -18.42
CA GLN A 344 -2.42 5.10 -18.70
C GLN A 344 -3.79 4.56 -18.32
N VAL A 345 -4.52 5.26 -17.47
CA VAL A 345 -5.77 4.82 -16.88
C VAL A 345 -6.89 5.80 -17.23
N GLU A 346 -7.86 5.33 -17.98
CA GLU A 346 -9.09 6.09 -18.25
C GLU A 346 -9.87 6.32 -16.94
N ALA A 347 -10.39 7.53 -16.76
CA ALA A 347 -11.16 7.89 -15.58
C ALA A 347 -12.45 7.05 -15.46
N GLY A 348 -12.82 6.70 -14.23
CA GLY A 348 -14.05 5.97 -13.90
C GLY A 348 -13.99 4.46 -14.17
N ARG A 349 -12.82 3.90 -14.48
CA ARG A 349 -12.67 2.44 -14.61
C ARG A 349 -12.87 1.73 -13.29
N GLN A 350 -13.51 0.58 -13.33
CA GLN A 350 -13.65 -0.34 -12.21
C GLN A 350 -13.25 -1.75 -12.65
N THR A 351 -12.76 -2.55 -11.70
CA THR A 351 -12.35 -3.92 -11.98
C THR A 351 -12.61 -4.87 -10.80
N ASP A 352 -13.06 -6.08 -11.11
CA ASP A 352 -13.14 -7.21 -10.17
C ASP A 352 -11.89 -8.12 -10.23
N TYR A 353 -10.87 -7.73 -11.01
CA TYR A 353 -9.60 -8.44 -11.05
C TYR A 353 -8.96 -8.46 -9.65
N PRO A 354 -8.64 -9.65 -9.10
CA PRO A 354 -8.01 -9.75 -7.80
C PRO A 354 -6.58 -9.20 -7.85
N ALA A 355 -6.34 -8.05 -7.21
CA ALA A 355 -5.02 -7.46 -7.07
C ALA A 355 -4.58 -7.44 -5.60
N VAL A 356 -3.29 -7.38 -5.34
CA VAL A 356 -2.70 -7.44 -4.00
C VAL A 356 -1.48 -6.52 -3.89
N THR A 357 -1.16 -6.05 -2.70
CA THR A 357 -0.01 -5.13 -2.48
C THR A 357 1.33 -5.66 -2.97
N SER A 358 1.51 -6.99 -3.07
CA SER A 358 2.71 -7.58 -3.70
C SER A 358 2.81 -7.31 -5.21
N ASP A 359 1.73 -6.92 -5.86
CA ASP A 359 1.72 -6.62 -7.29
C ASP A 359 2.41 -5.28 -7.61
N TYR A 360 2.58 -4.39 -6.62
CA TYR A 360 3.27 -3.11 -6.83
C TYR A 360 4.68 -3.29 -7.37
N PHE A 361 5.46 -4.18 -6.76
CA PHE A 361 6.86 -4.39 -7.12
C PHE A 361 7.02 -4.83 -8.59
N PRO A 362 6.43 -5.94 -9.07
CA PRO A 362 6.55 -6.34 -10.47
C PRO A 362 5.89 -5.35 -11.43
N THR A 363 4.82 -4.64 -11.03
CA THR A 363 4.19 -3.61 -11.87
C THR A 363 5.15 -2.44 -12.09
N VAL A 364 5.77 -1.94 -11.03
CA VAL A 364 6.73 -0.83 -11.13
C VAL A 364 7.97 -1.25 -11.92
N MET A 365 8.47 -2.48 -11.72
CA MET A 365 9.59 -3.01 -12.52
C MET A 365 9.28 -3.00 -14.02
N ASP A 366 8.10 -3.46 -14.42
CA ASP A 366 7.67 -3.43 -15.83
C ASP A 366 7.60 -1.99 -16.36
N VAL A 367 7.00 -1.08 -15.59
CA VAL A 367 6.84 0.33 -15.96
C VAL A 367 8.19 1.01 -16.23
N VAL A 368 9.20 0.73 -15.39
CA VAL A 368 10.53 1.36 -15.53
C VAL A 368 11.50 0.54 -16.40
N GLY A 369 11.04 -0.59 -16.92
CA GLY A 369 11.86 -1.49 -17.73
C GLY A 369 13.09 -1.98 -16.95
N TYR A 370 12.88 -2.56 -15.75
CA TYR A 370 13.94 -3.08 -14.91
C TYR A 370 13.86 -4.59 -14.76
N ASP A 371 14.91 -5.27 -15.18
CA ASP A 371 15.09 -6.69 -14.92
C ASP A 371 16.14 -6.91 -13.84
N LEU A 372 15.80 -7.69 -12.83
CA LEU A 372 16.78 -8.08 -11.82
C LEU A 372 17.92 -8.90 -12.45
N PRO A 373 19.18 -8.62 -12.07
CA PRO A 373 20.32 -9.47 -12.39
C PRO A 373 20.04 -10.93 -12.04
N ARG A 374 20.60 -11.88 -12.83
CA ARG A 374 20.30 -13.32 -12.68
C ARG A 374 20.55 -13.85 -11.27
N ASP A 375 21.62 -13.41 -10.63
CA ASP A 375 22.03 -13.77 -9.26
C ASP A 375 21.12 -13.17 -8.18
N LYS A 376 20.33 -12.16 -8.52
CA LYS A 376 19.37 -11.51 -7.63
C LYS A 376 17.91 -11.95 -7.86
N ARG A 377 17.67 -12.79 -8.87
CA ARG A 377 16.32 -13.30 -9.16
C ARG A 377 15.85 -14.24 -8.06
N ARG A 378 14.62 -14.03 -7.61
CA ARG A 378 13.96 -14.80 -6.56
C ARG A 378 12.46 -14.91 -6.82
N PRO A 379 11.74 -15.86 -6.21
CA PRO A 379 10.30 -15.98 -6.39
C PRO A 379 9.57 -14.71 -5.92
N TYR A 380 8.71 -14.15 -6.75
CA TYR A 380 7.75 -13.11 -6.42
C TYR A 380 6.37 -13.72 -6.23
N ASP A 381 5.59 -13.16 -5.28
CA ASP A 381 4.20 -13.54 -5.05
C ASP A 381 3.26 -12.61 -5.81
N GLY A 382 3.69 -11.38 -6.08
CA GLY A 382 3.00 -10.43 -6.94
C GLY A 382 3.11 -10.76 -8.43
N LEU A 383 2.22 -10.14 -9.22
CA LEU A 383 2.21 -10.13 -10.68
C LEU A 383 2.15 -8.68 -11.17
N SER A 384 2.73 -8.41 -12.33
CA SER A 384 2.56 -7.11 -12.96
C SER A 384 1.10 -6.89 -13.36
N LEU A 385 0.58 -5.73 -13.02
CA LEU A 385 -0.77 -5.28 -13.38
C LEU A 385 -0.79 -4.51 -14.72
N MET A 386 0.35 -4.38 -15.42
CA MET A 386 0.40 -3.59 -16.66
C MET A 386 -0.55 -4.10 -17.71
N THR A 387 -0.68 -5.42 -17.90
CA THR A 387 -1.68 -5.99 -18.82
C THR A 387 -3.10 -5.60 -18.45
N LEU A 388 -3.44 -5.58 -17.16
CA LEU A 388 -4.75 -5.11 -16.67
C LEU A 388 -4.93 -3.61 -16.93
N ILE A 389 -3.90 -2.82 -16.65
CA ILE A 389 -3.93 -1.35 -16.81
C ILE A 389 -4.17 -1.00 -18.29
N GLU A 390 -3.39 -1.58 -19.20
CA GLU A 390 -3.41 -1.28 -20.63
C GLU A 390 -4.61 -1.88 -21.39
N LYS A 391 -4.95 -3.13 -21.07
CA LYS A 391 -5.90 -3.92 -21.89
C LYS A 391 -7.18 -4.30 -21.16
N GLY A 392 -7.23 -4.07 -19.84
CA GLY A 392 -8.31 -4.60 -19.01
C GLY A 392 -8.17 -6.11 -18.78
N GLY A 393 -9.19 -6.70 -18.16
CA GLY A 393 -9.26 -8.13 -17.88
C GLY A 393 -9.93 -8.40 -16.53
N THR A 394 -10.41 -9.61 -16.35
CA THR A 394 -11.10 -10.04 -15.13
C THR A 394 -10.45 -11.26 -14.47
N GLN A 395 -9.50 -11.90 -15.15
CA GLN A 395 -8.89 -13.16 -14.71
C GLN A 395 -7.42 -12.95 -14.38
N ARG A 396 -7.07 -13.20 -13.11
CA ARG A 396 -5.69 -13.29 -12.64
C ARG A 396 -5.12 -14.66 -12.99
N PRO A 397 -3.92 -14.75 -13.60
CA PRO A 397 -3.36 -16.04 -14.05
C PRO A 397 -2.90 -16.95 -12.90
N ARG A 398 -2.74 -16.42 -11.70
CA ARG A 398 -2.31 -17.18 -10.52
C ARG A 398 -3.07 -16.70 -9.28
N ALA A 399 -3.56 -17.62 -8.46
CA ALA A 399 -4.22 -17.30 -7.20
C ALA A 399 -3.28 -16.54 -6.23
N ILE A 400 -3.87 -15.78 -5.32
CA ILE A 400 -3.16 -15.04 -4.27
C ILE A 400 -3.14 -15.92 -3.03
N ALA A 401 -1.94 -16.27 -2.56
CA ALA A 401 -1.75 -17.07 -1.36
C ALA A 401 -1.44 -16.20 -0.14
N PHE A 402 -1.99 -16.60 1.00
CA PHE A 402 -1.81 -15.94 2.29
C PHE A 402 -1.44 -16.95 3.36
N ALA A 403 -0.62 -16.54 4.32
CA ALA A 403 -0.34 -17.31 5.54
C ALA A 403 -0.03 -16.38 6.71
N GLY A 404 -0.47 -16.72 7.89
CA GLY A 404 -0.16 -15.99 9.11
C GLY A 404 -1.23 -16.10 10.16
N LEU A 405 -0.85 -15.81 11.40
CA LEU A 405 -1.76 -15.71 12.54
C LEU A 405 -2.64 -16.97 12.76
N GLY A 406 -2.10 -18.15 12.45
CA GLY A 406 -2.81 -19.43 12.60
C GLY A 406 -3.85 -19.71 11.51
N MET A 407 -3.70 -19.09 10.36
CA MET A 407 -4.52 -19.32 9.18
C MET A 407 -3.64 -19.37 7.92
N GLU A 408 -4.13 -20.04 6.89
CA GLU A 408 -3.62 -20.04 5.52
C GLU A 408 -4.81 -19.88 4.56
N ALA A 409 -4.59 -19.27 3.41
CA ALA A 409 -5.65 -19.13 2.42
C ALA A 409 -5.07 -19.04 1.00
N LEU A 410 -5.89 -19.45 0.03
CA LEU A 410 -5.64 -19.27 -1.39
C LEU A 410 -6.86 -18.62 -2.04
N SER A 411 -6.73 -17.41 -2.57
CA SER A 411 -7.81 -16.66 -3.21
C SER A 411 -7.61 -16.64 -4.73
N GLY A 412 -8.47 -17.35 -5.43
CA GLY A 412 -8.53 -17.40 -6.90
C GLY A 412 -9.48 -16.35 -7.48
N ASN A 413 -9.77 -16.49 -8.77
CA ASN A 413 -10.71 -15.61 -9.45
C ASN A 413 -12.15 -15.81 -8.94
N GLN A 414 -12.56 -17.05 -8.69
CA GLN A 414 -13.87 -17.40 -8.20
C GLN A 414 -13.82 -17.99 -6.78
N TYR A 415 -13.03 -19.03 -6.57
CA TYR A 415 -13.01 -19.75 -5.30
C TYR A 415 -11.91 -19.27 -4.38
N LYS A 416 -12.21 -19.33 -3.08
CA LYS A 416 -11.24 -19.10 -2.00
C LYS A 416 -11.24 -20.27 -1.04
N LEU A 417 -10.06 -20.84 -0.83
CA LEU A 417 -9.80 -21.86 0.18
C LEU A 417 -9.24 -21.21 1.43
N VAL A 418 -9.77 -21.58 2.60
CA VAL A 418 -9.28 -21.16 3.93
C VAL A 418 -8.92 -22.37 4.75
N HIS A 419 -7.77 -22.34 5.40
CA HIS A 419 -7.27 -23.36 6.33
C HIS A 419 -7.10 -22.74 7.73
N ASN A 420 -7.89 -23.20 8.68
CA ASN A 420 -7.86 -22.79 10.08
C ASN A 420 -6.97 -23.73 10.89
N LEU A 421 -5.74 -23.35 11.19
CA LEU A 421 -4.68 -24.20 11.75
C LEU A 421 -4.84 -24.58 13.23
N SER A 422 -5.83 -24.02 13.94
CA SER A 422 -6.02 -24.30 15.36
C SER A 422 -7.49 -24.31 15.75
N GLU A 423 -7.84 -25.11 16.76
CA GLU A 423 -9.20 -25.14 17.33
C GLU A 423 -9.68 -23.75 17.80
N LYS A 424 -8.78 -22.91 18.32
CA LYS A 424 -9.13 -21.53 18.68
C LYS A 424 -9.60 -20.74 17.46
N ARG A 425 -8.99 -20.94 16.29
CA ARG A 425 -9.41 -20.32 15.04
C ARG A 425 -10.70 -20.92 14.51
N GLN A 426 -10.88 -22.22 14.68
CA GLN A 426 -12.09 -22.92 14.31
C GLN A 426 -13.31 -22.50 15.16
N ARG A 427 -13.13 -22.11 16.42
CA ARG A 427 -14.18 -21.68 17.35
C ARG A 427 -14.46 -20.18 17.40
N SER A 428 -13.58 -19.34 16.86
CA SER A 428 -13.63 -17.89 17.05
C SER A 428 -14.27 -17.18 15.86
N ASP A 429 -15.59 -17.07 15.83
CA ASP A 429 -16.25 -16.19 14.85
C ASP A 429 -17.42 -15.40 15.45
N ASN A 430 -17.21 -14.65 16.53
CA ASN A 430 -18.18 -13.67 17.06
C ASN A 430 -19.67 -14.06 16.86
N GLY A 431 -19.99 -15.37 16.94
CA GLY A 431 -21.36 -15.91 16.86
C GLY A 431 -21.90 -16.15 15.44
N LYS A 432 -21.09 -16.14 14.39
CA LYS A 432 -21.55 -16.40 13.01
C LYS A 432 -21.02 -17.72 12.42
N GLY A 433 -21.46 -18.84 12.99
CA GLY A 433 -21.24 -20.19 12.42
C GLY A 433 -19.99 -20.91 12.94
N GLU A 434 -20.01 -22.25 12.89
CA GLU A 434 -18.88 -23.11 13.18
C GLU A 434 -17.84 -22.98 12.05
N ARG A 435 -16.59 -22.70 12.39
CA ARG A 435 -15.47 -22.81 11.47
C ARG A 435 -14.96 -24.23 11.46
N THR A 436 -14.74 -24.77 10.27
CA THR A 436 -14.07 -26.05 10.09
C THR A 436 -12.58 -25.84 9.82
N GLU A 437 -11.80 -26.91 9.86
CA GLU A 437 -10.36 -26.86 9.54
C GLU A 437 -10.13 -26.31 8.13
N TRP A 438 -10.88 -26.85 7.16
CA TRP A 438 -10.84 -26.41 5.77
C TRP A 438 -12.21 -25.89 5.32
N GLU A 439 -12.21 -24.77 4.61
CA GLU A 439 -13.39 -24.11 4.09
C GLU A 439 -13.15 -23.66 2.64
N LEU A 440 -14.18 -23.80 1.79
CA LEU A 440 -14.16 -23.34 0.40
C LEU A 440 -15.34 -22.40 0.16
N TYR A 441 -15.09 -21.22 -0.41
CA TYR A 441 -16.11 -20.21 -0.69
C TYR A 441 -16.09 -19.80 -2.15
N ASP A 442 -17.26 -19.48 -2.71
CA ASP A 442 -17.41 -18.83 -4.01
C ASP A 442 -17.47 -17.31 -3.81
N LEU A 443 -16.43 -16.60 -4.16
CA LEU A 443 -16.37 -15.16 -3.93
C LEU A 443 -17.17 -14.32 -4.95
N ILE A 444 -17.70 -14.94 -6.01
CA ILE A 444 -18.59 -14.28 -6.97
C ILE A 444 -20.02 -14.27 -6.45
N ASP A 445 -20.51 -15.44 -6.04
CA ASP A 445 -21.91 -15.60 -5.57
C ASP A 445 -22.06 -15.35 -4.06
N ASP A 446 -21.01 -15.60 -3.27
CA ASP A 446 -20.97 -15.44 -1.81
C ASP A 446 -19.69 -14.72 -1.34
N PRO A 447 -19.49 -13.42 -1.68
CA PRO A 447 -18.33 -12.66 -1.24
C PRO A 447 -18.29 -12.45 0.28
N ARG A 448 -19.37 -12.78 1.00
CA ARG A 448 -19.47 -12.72 2.47
C ARG A 448 -18.92 -13.95 3.17
N GLU A 449 -18.56 -14.99 2.41
CA GLU A 449 -18.02 -16.26 2.94
C GLU A 449 -18.97 -16.93 3.97
N THR A 450 -20.25 -17.01 3.61
CA THR A 450 -21.30 -17.54 4.51
C THR A 450 -21.55 -19.04 4.33
N THR A 451 -21.29 -19.58 3.14
CA THR A 451 -21.62 -20.96 2.78
C THR A 451 -20.35 -21.73 2.44
N ASN A 452 -19.94 -22.66 3.32
CA ASN A 452 -18.82 -23.54 3.06
C ASN A 452 -19.16 -24.60 2.01
N LEU A 453 -18.52 -24.54 0.86
CA LEU A 453 -18.77 -25.41 -0.30
C LEU A 453 -17.80 -26.59 -0.39
N ILE A 454 -16.95 -26.84 0.61
CA ILE A 454 -15.90 -27.84 0.53
C ILE A 454 -16.44 -29.26 0.28
N ALA A 455 -17.60 -29.61 0.87
CA ALA A 455 -18.24 -30.88 0.65
C ALA A 455 -18.95 -31.00 -0.72
N LYS A 456 -19.31 -29.85 -1.33
CA LYS A 456 -19.96 -29.78 -2.63
C LYS A 456 -18.96 -29.87 -3.79
N TYR A 457 -17.76 -29.30 -3.61
CA TYR A 457 -16.72 -29.20 -4.62
C TYR A 457 -15.36 -29.72 -4.10
N PRO A 458 -15.27 -31.03 -3.75
CA PRO A 458 -14.08 -31.61 -3.16
C PRO A 458 -12.86 -31.55 -4.12
N ASP A 459 -13.07 -31.74 -5.42
CA ASP A 459 -12.00 -31.74 -6.42
C ASP A 459 -11.34 -30.35 -6.51
N ILE A 460 -12.15 -29.27 -6.54
CA ILE A 460 -11.66 -27.89 -6.52
C ILE A 460 -10.88 -27.61 -5.24
N ALA A 461 -11.41 -28.04 -4.10
CA ALA A 461 -10.72 -27.87 -2.82
C ALA A 461 -9.37 -28.58 -2.80
N ASP A 462 -9.28 -29.79 -3.34
CA ASP A 462 -8.04 -30.57 -3.36
C ASP A 462 -6.99 -29.99 -4.33
N GLU A 463 -7.39 -29.48 -5.49
CA GLU A 463 -6.50 -28.73 -6.38
C GLU A 463 -5.93 -27.47 -5.68
N MET A 464 -6.79 -26.69 -5.02
CA MET A 464 -6.38 -25.49 -4.30
C MET A 464 -5.50 -25.82 -3.09
N LYS A 465 -5.74 -26.89 -2.36
CA LYS A 465 -4.86 -27.36 -1.28
C LYS A 465 -3.46 -27.71 -1.80
N GLN A 466 -3.38 -28.42 -2.93
CA GLN A 466 -2.09 -28.76 -3.56
C GLN A 466 -1.33 -27.51 -4.00
N GLU A 467 -2.01 -26.51 -4.58
CA GLU A 467 -1.39 -25.24 -4.97
C GLU A 467 -0.88 -24.49 -3.74
N LEU A 468 -1.69 -24.35 -2.70
CA LEU A 468 -1.31 -23.73 -1.43
C LEU A 468 -0.09 -24.42 -0.80
N GLN A 469 -0.06 -25.75 -0.77
CA GLN A 469 1.06 -26.52 -0.24
C GLN A 469 2.36 -26.32 -1.04
N ARG A 470 2.29 -26.24 -2.39
CA ARG A 470 3.45 -25.93 -3.24
C ARG A 470 4.01 -24.54 -2.89
N TRP A 471 3.11 -23.56 -2.74
CA TRP A 471 3.50 -22.20 -2.38
C TRP A 471 4.13 -22.13 -0.97
N LEU A 472 3.54 -22.79 0.03
CA LEU A 472 4.10 -22.86 1.39
C LEU A 472 5.49 -23.49 1.42
N LYS A 473 5.73 -24.57 0.65
CA LYS A 473 7.07 -25.18 0.51
C LYS A 473 8.07 -24.18 -0.09
N SER A 474 7.67 -23.43 -1.10
CA SER A 474 8.51 -22.37 -1.68
C SER A 474 8.83 -21.27 -0.67
N CYS A 475 7.84 -20.83 0.13
CA CYS A 475 8.06 -19.85 1.20
C CYS A 475 9.04 -20.37 2.26
N GLN A 476 8.92 -21.63 2.65
CA GLN A 476 9.82 -22.26 3.59
C GLN A 476 11.27 -22.31 3.08
N ALA A 477 11.48 -22.66 1.82
CA ALA A 477 12.80 -22.64 1.18
C ALA A 477 13.42 -21.23 1.20
N SER A 478 12.60 -20.19 0.83
CA SER A 478 13.01 -18.79 0.91
C SER A 478 13.41 -18.39 2.31
N LYS A 479 12.58 -18.70 3.32
CA LYS A 479 12.85 -18.41 4.74
C LYS A 479 14.13 -19.07 5.24
N GLN A 480 14.45 -20.27 4.75
CA GLN A 480 15.69 -21.00 5.06
C GLN A 480 16.91 -20.47 4.31
N GLY A 481 16.77 -19.46 3.45
CA GLY A 481 17.88 -18.78 2.79
C GLY A 481 18.17 -19.24 1.36
N ALA A 482 17.33 -20.07 0.75
CA ALA A 482 17.57 -20.55 -0.62
C ALA A 482 17.70 -19.40 -1.66
N ASP A 483 17.04 -18.27 -1.42
CA ASP A 483 17.01 -17.10 -2.31
C ASP A 483 18.13 -16.09 -2.05
N TYR A 484 19.02 -16.31 -1.08
CA TYR A 484 20.01 -15.31 -0.61
C TYR A 484 21.43 -15.85 -0.69
N ARG A 485 21.72 -16.65 -1.69
CA ARG A 485 23.04 -17.25 -1.94
C ARG A 485 23.93 -16.34 -2.76
#